data_fa88ce64f0e7697132edeb5a8c76bb1b
#
_entry.id   fa88ce64f0e7697132edeb5a8c76bb1b
#
_cell.length_a   1.000
_cell.length_b   1.000
_cell.length_c   1.000
_cell.angle_alpha   90.00
_cell.angle_beta   90.00
_cell.angle_gamma   90.00
#
_symmetry.space_group_name_H-M   'P 1'
#
loop_
_entity.id
_entity.type
_entity.pdbx_description
1 polymer ?
#
loop_
_entity_poly.entity_id
_entity_poly.type
_entity_poly.pdbx_seq_one_letter_code
_entity_poly.pdbx_strand_id
1 'polypeptide(L)'
;MTGSGKQLTLPFPLNERCVFANFVMGPNAELVEHLQGACVGRFSSTWLWGDVGKSHLLQATCQNQAQIGFAVAYLPLADTDGQIELLRGLSGHNLVAVDDLDVWLGDRRLETELLTLYQDLYATGATLLLSSMSAPAEVTFALPDLASRFRSSSCHHVQPLDDDDKAEVLRRHAAARGLRLAGPVLDFWLSHSERSLRQLLAQLDRVDRAAMVEHRRVTVPLLKQVLRL
;
A
#
# COMPACT_ATOMS: atom_id res chain seq x y z
N MET A 1 32.34 5.52 -23.74
CA MET A 1 32.56 4.67 -22.54
C MET A 1 31.18 4.48 -21.92
N THR A 2 30.56 3.36 -22.23
CA THR A 2 29.21 3.00 -21.78
C THR A 2 29.32 2.49 -20.34
N GLY A 3 28.92 3.33 -19.39
CA GLY A 3 28.75 2.93 -18.01
C GLY A 3 27.59 1.94 -17.88
N SER A 4 27.92 0.67 -17.65
CA SER A 4 26.97 -0.36 -17.27
C SER A 4 26.34 0.06 -15.93
N GLY A 5 25.16 0.68 -16.00
CA GLY A 5 24.35 0.92 -14.80
C GLY A 5 24.00 -0.43 -14.18
N LYS A 6 24.59 -0.75 -13.03
CA LYS A 6 24.08 -1.82 -12.17
C LYS A 6 22.64 -1.46 -11.83
N GLN A 7 21.72 -2.15 -12.49
CA GLN A 7 20.30 -2.14 -12.10
C GLN A 7 20.25 -2.69 -10.66
N LEU A 8 20.08 -1.80 -9.69
CA LEU A 8 19.85 -2.19 -8.30
C LEU A 8 18.54 -2.96 -8.28
N THR A 9 18.63 -4.26 -8.11
CA THR A 9 17.48 -5.14 -7.95
C THR A 9 16.84 -4.72 -6.64
N LEU A 10 15.64 -4.11 -6.71
CA LEU A 10 14.86 -3.80 -5.52
C LEU A 10 14.59 -5.09 -4.74
N PRO A 11 14.84 -5.13 -3.43
CA PRO A 11 14.61 -6.32 -2.62
C PRO A 11 13.12 -6.69 -2.53
N PHE A 12 12.22 -5.76 -2.84
CA PHE A 12 10.77 -5.94 -2.78
C PHE A 12 10.16 -5.70 -4.16
N PRO A 13 9.76 -6.76 -4.88
CA PRO A 13 9.10 -6.63 -6.17
C PRO A 13 7.68 -6.05 -5.98
N LEU A 14 7.24 -5.22 -6.92
CA LEU A 14 5.87 -4.73 -6.95
C LEU A 14 4.91 -5.90 -7.22
N ASN A 15 3.80 -5.91 -6.48
CA ASN A 15 2.73 -6.88 -6.73
C ASN A 15 1.95 -6.46 -7.98
N GLU A 16 2.04 -7.23 -9.05
CA GLU A 16 1.39 -6.97 -10.35
C GLU A 16 -0.13 -6.72 -10.26
N ARG A 17 -0.77 -7.17 -9.19
CA ARG A 17 -2.21 -6.95 -8.94
C ARG A 17 -2.52 -5.58 -8.31
N CYS A 18 -1.53 -4.91 -7.74
CA CYS A 18 -1.69 -3.60 -7.13
C CYS A 18 -1.60 -2.50 -8.18
N VAL A 19 -2.60 -2.40 -9.04
CA VAL A 19 -2.77 -1.37 -10.08
C VAL A 19 -4.04 -0.56 -9.79
N PHE A 20 -4.10 0.69 -10.26
CA PHE A 20 -5.29 1.53 -10.08
C PHE A 20 -6.57 0.91 -10.64
N ALA A 21 -6.49 0.15 -11.75
CA ALA A 21 -7.64 -0.54 -12.33
C ALA A 21 -8.28 -1.58 -11.38
N ASN A 22 -7.49 -2.16 -10.48
CA ASN A 22 -7.97 -3.14 -9.50
C ASN A 22 -8.40 -2.49 -8.17
N PHE A 23 -8.11 -1.21 -7.96
CA PHE A 23 -8.50 -0.49 -6.76
C PHE A 23 -9.99 -0.12 -6.84
N VAL A 24 -10.74 -0.45 -5.80
CA VAL A 24 -12.12 0.03 -5.65
C VAL A 24 -12.06 1.41 -5.04
N MET A 25 -12.43 2.42 -5.82
CA MET A 25 -12.23 3.82 -5.45
C MET A 25 -13.08 4.22 -4.25
N GLY A 26 -14.38 3.84 -4.23
CA GLY A 26 -15.30 4.33 -3.21
C GLY A 26 -15.18 5.84 -3.03
N PRO A 27 -15.05 6.34 -1.80
CA PRO A 27 -14.88 7.77 -1.52
C PRO A 27 -13.47 8.32 -1.83
N ASN A 28 -12.54 7.51 -2.39
CA ASN A 28 -11.14 7.89 -2.59
C ASN A 28 -10.80 8.38 -4.01
N ALA A 29 -11.80 8.78 -4.80
CA ALA A 29 -11.59 9.16 -6.20
C ALA A 29 -10.58 10.32 -6.36
N GLU A 30 -10.70 11.38 -5.55
CA GLU A 30 -9.78 12.53 -5.57
C GLU A 30 -8.35 12.13 -5.21
N LEU A 31 -8.18 11.23 -4.23
CA LEU A 31 -6.86 10.71 -3.87
C LEU A 31 -6.24 9.91 -5.02
N VAL A 32 -7.03 9.05 -5.68
CA VAL A 32 -6.57 8.26 -6.83
C VAL A 32 -6.14 9.20 -7.96
N GLU A 33 -6.92 10.23 -8.27
CA GLU A 33 -6.57 11.24 -9.28
C GLU A 33 -5.28 11.98 -8.92
N HIS A 34 -5.13 12.40 -7.65
CA HIS A 34 -3.89 13.01 -7.14
C HIS A 34 -2.67 12.11 -7.36
N LEU A 35 -2.77 10.81 -7.04
CA LEU A 35 -1.67 9.86 -7.19
C LEU A 35 -1.38 9.53 -8.65
N GLN A 36 -2.38 9.46 -9.51
CA GLN A 36 -2.19 9.28 -10.97
C GLN A 36 -1.50 10.49 -11.60
N GLY A 37 -1.77 11.68 -11.09
CA GLY A 37 -1.15 12.94 -11.50
C GLY A 37 0.22 13.20 -10.87
N ALA A 38 0.78 12.26 -10.10
CA ALA A 38 2.08 12.44 -9.46
C ALA A 38 3.16 12.79 -10.50
N CYS A 39 3.67 14.03 -10.42
CA CYS A 39 4.64 14.55 -11.37
C CYS A 39 6.06 14.26 -10.89
N VAL A 40 6.88 13.71 -11.80
CA VAL A 40 8.31 13.56 -11.61
C VAL A 40 9.04 14.79 -12.17
N GLY A 41 10.11 15.21 -11.49
CA GLY A 41 10.95 16.35 -11.93
C GLY A 41 10.94 17.55 -11.00
N ARG A 42 10.04 17.58 -10.02
CA ARG A 42 10.04 18.51 -8.90
C ARG A 42 9.73 17.74 -7.64
N PHE A 43 10.50 17.92 -6.58
CA PHE A 43 10.24 17.28 -5.32
C PHE A 43 8.80 17.48 -4.84
N SER A 44 8.16 16.40 -4.50
CA SER A 44 6.86 16.37 -3.83
C SER A 44 6.86 15.26 -2.80
N SER A 45 6.16 15.45 -1.70
CA SER A 45 5.92 14.39 -0.72
C SER A 45 4.44 14.28 -0.40
N THR A 46 3.94 13.05 -0.40
CA THR A 46 2.54 12.70 -0.11
C THR A 46 2.51 11.69 1.01
N TRP A 47 1.70 11.96 2.03
CA TRP A 47 1.48 11.09 3.19
C TRP A 47 0.07 10.51 3.13
N LEU A 48 -0.02 9.20 3.01
CA LEU A 48 -1.26 8.42 3.06
C LEU A 48 -1.44 7.85 4.46
N TRP A 49 -2.63 8.00 5.03
CA TRP A 49 -2.93 7.40 6.32
C TRP A 49 -4.32 6.75 6.36
N GLY A 50 -4.52 5.82 7.28
CA GLY A 50 -5.76 5.05 7.40
C GLY A 50 -5.50 3.56 7.61
N ASP A 51 -6.56 2.74 7.68
CA ASP A 51 -6.44 1.31 8.00
C ASP A 51 -5.96 0.48 6.80
N VAL A 52 -6.66 0.53 5.68
CA VAL A 52 -6.42 -0.33 4.51
C VAL A 52 -6.35 0.45 3.20
N GLY A 53 -5.71 -0.14 2.18
CA GLY A 53 -5.64 0.42 0.84
C GLY A 53 -4.36 1.21 0.54
N LYS A 54 -3.63 1.68 1.54
CA LYS A 54 -2.39 2.46 1.39
C LYS A 54 -1.36 1.75 0.53
N SER A 55 -0.95 0.54 0.93
CA SER A 55 0.05 -0.28 0.22
C SER A 55 -0.35 -0.55 -1.24
N HIS A 56 -1.65 -0.77 -1.50
CA HIS A 56 -2.15 -0.91 -2.86
C HIS A 56 -1.95 0.38 -3.67
N LEU A 57 -2.32 1.53 -3.11
CA LEU A 57 -2.19 2.82 -3.79
C LEU A 57 -0.71 3.21 -4.02
N LEU A 58 0.17 2.97 -3.05
CA LEU A 58 1.60 3.20 -3.21
C LEU A 58 2.18 2.37 -4.35
N GLN A 59 1.89 1.07 -4.36
CA GLN A 59 2.37 0.17 -5.42
C GLN A 59 1.73 0.48 -6.77
N ALA A 60 0.44 0.82 -6.82
CA ALA A 60 -0.23 1.22 -8.05
C ALA A 60 0.41 2.48 -8.66
N THR A 61 0.78 3.45 -7.81
CA THR A 61 1.49 4.65 -8.27
C THR A 61 2.88 4.31 -8.79
N CYS A 62 3.63 3.46 -8.09
CA CYS A 62 4.93 2.97 -8.57
C CYS A 62 4.80 2.27 -9.92
N GLN A 63 3.82 1.36 -10.10
CA GLN A 63 3.62 0.66 -11.36
C GLN A 63 3.25 1.63 -12.50
N ASN A 64 2.35 2.57 -12.25
CA ASN A 64 1.95 3.58 -13.23
C ASN A 64 3.17 4.41 -13.70
N GLN A 65 4.04 4.83 -12.79
CA GLN A 65 5.25 5.59 -13.13
C GLN A 65 6.31 4.74 -13.82
N ALA A 66 6.47 3.47 -13.41
CA ALA A 66 7.39 2.54 -14.08
C ALA A 66 6.98 2.24 -15.54
N GLN A 67 5.67 2.16 -15.83
CA GLN A 67 5.17 1.93 -17.20
C GLN A 67 5.53 3.06 -18.18
N ILE A 68 5.69 4.28 -17.68
CA ILE A 68 6.10 5.44 -18.50
C ILE A 68 7.62 5.70 -18.45
N GLY A 69 8.39 4.75 -17.86
CA GLY A 69 9.84 4.71 -17.94
C GLY A 69 10.60 5.35 -16.79
N PHE A 70 9.93 5.71 -15.69
CA PHE A 70 10.60 6.24 -14.52
C PHE A 70 11.18 5.14 -13.62
N ALA A 71 12.33 5.41 -13.01
CA ALA A 71 12.91 4.56 -11.98
C ALA A 71 12.11 4.72 -10.68
N VAL A 72 11.53 3.62 -10.19
CA VAL A 72 10.69 3.61 -8.99
C VAL A 72 11.21 2.64 -7.94
N ALA A 73 11.00 2.95 -6.67
CA ALA A 73 11.29 2.08 -5.55
C ALA A 73 10.07 1.97 -4.62
N TYR A 74 9.78 0.75 -4.16
CA TYR A 74 8.80 0.48 -3.11
C TYR A 74 9.48 -0.23 -1.95
N LEU A 75 9.34 0.30 -0.74
CA LEU A 75 9.98 -0.20 0.46
C LEU A 75 8.94 -0.37 1.59
N PRO A 76 8.48 -1.60 1.86
CA PRO A 76 7.63 -1.92 3.00
C PRO A 76 8.49 -2.05 4.25
N LEU A 77 8.48 -1.04 5.13
CA LEU A 77 9.34 -1.02 6.31
C LEU A 77 9.05 -2.16 7.30
N ALA A 78 7.81 -2.64 7.33
CA ALA A 78 7.41 -3.79 8.15
C ALA A 78 8.16 -5.09 7.79
N ASP A 79 8.63 -5.21 6.54
CA ASP A 79 9.32 -6.40 6.04
C ASP A 79 10.86 -6.24 6.03
N THR A 80 11.38 -5.14 6.58
CA THR A 80 12.83 -4.81 6.49
C THR A 80 13.63 -5.19 7.71
N ASP A 81 13.01 -5.61 8.82
CA ASP A 81 13.69 -5.91 10.10
C ASP A 81 14.62 -4.78 10.57
N GLY A 82 14.30 -3.52 10.24
CA GLY A 82 15.12 -2.35 10.58
C GLY A 82 16.42 -2.22 9.79
N GLN A 83 16.51 -2.85 8.62
CA GLN A 83 17.69 -2.78 7.74
C GLN A 83 17.78 -1.43 7.03
N ILE A 84 18.50 -0.50 7.64
CA ILE A 84 18.68 0.88 7.14
C ILE A 84 19.43 0.94 5.80
N GLU A 85 20.23 -0.08 5.50
CA GLU A 85 21.00 -0.18 4.25
C GLU A 85 20.09 -0.18 3.01
N LEU A 86 18.83 -0.60 3.16
CA LEU A 86 17.83 -0.61 2.09
C LEU A 86 17.44 0.80 1.62
N LEU A 87 17.59 1.82 2.47
CA LEU A 87 17.37 3.23 2.09
C LEU A 87 18.50 3.79 1.22
N ARG A 88 19.68 3.20 1.33
CA ARG A 88 20.87 3.66 0.60
C ARG A 88 20.74 3.31 -0.88
N GLY A 89 21.01 4.28 -1.72
CA GLY A 89 20.91 4.11 -3.18
C GLY A 89 19.52 4.38 -3.76
N LEU A 90 18.53 4.74 -2.94
CA LEU A 90 17.21 5.13 -3.42
C LEU A 90 17.18 6.55 -4.04
N SER A 91 18.17 7.38 -3.76
CA SER A 91 18.32 8.75 -4.31
C SER A 91 18.41 8.82 -5.84
N GLY A 92 18.72 7.69 -6.50
CA GLY A 92 18.72 7.57 -7.96
C GLY A 92 17.33 7.30 -8.59
N HIS A 93 16.31 7.14 -7.77
CA HIS A 93 14.95 6.87 -8.24
C HIS A 93 14.16 8.16 -8.42
N ASN A 94 13.24 8.17 -9.39
CA ASN A 94 12.36 9.29 -9.65
C ASN A 94 11.17 9.33 -8.69
N LEU A 95 10.76 8.15 -8.19
CA LEU A 95 9.71 7.99 -7.20
C LEU A 95 10.12 6.92 -6.19
N VAL A 96 10.02 7.25 -4.91
CA VAL A 96 10.22 6.31 -3.80
C VAL A 96 8.96 6.27 -2.96
N ALA A 97 8.43 5.07 -2.76
CA ALA A 97 7.30 4.80 -1.88
C ALA A 97 7.79 4.04 -0.64
N VAL A 98 7.60 4.63 0.54
CA VAL A 98 7.94 4.05 1.84
C VAL A 98 6.65 3.72 2.57
N ASP A 99 6.41 2.43 2.78
CA ASP A 99 5.19 1.91 3.38
C ASP A 99 5.41 1.53 4.84
N ASP A 100 4.34 1.61 5.64
CA ASP A 100 4.30 1.23 7.06
C ASP A 100 5.34 1.99 7.92
N LEU A 101 5.37 3.33 7.81
CA LEU A 101 6.29 4.18 8.58
C LEU A 101 6.19 3.97 10.10
N ASP A 102 5.02 3.55 10.59
CA ASP A 102 4.74 3.36 12.02
C ASP A 102 5.79 2.47 12.72
N VAL A 103 6.37 1.52 11.99
CA VAL A 103 7.36 0.57 12.56
C VAL A 103 8.74 1.20 12.79
N TRP A 104 9.01 2.37 12.20
CA TRP A 104 10.29 3.08 12.30
C TRP A 104 10.20 4.39 13.08
N LEU A 105 9.00 4.97 13.19
CA LEU A 105 8.78 6.24 13.89
C LEU A 105 8.94 6.09 15.40
N GLY A 106 9.58 7.07 16.02
CA GLY A 106 9.96 7.05 17.45
C GLY A 106 11.36 6.48 17.71
N ASP A 107 11.98 5.78 16.75
CA ASP A 107 13.39 5.37 16.83
C ASP A 107 14.28 6.41 16.15
N ARG A 108 15.14 7.06 16.96
CA ARG A 108 16.03 8.13 16.49
C ARG A 108 16.99 7.69 15.38
N ARG A 109 17.48 6.46 15.43
CA ARG A 109 18.42 5.91 14.45
C ARG A 109 17.73 5.72 13.10
N LEU A 110 16.55 5.10 13.11
CA LEU A 110 15.77 4.84 11.91
C LEU A 110 15.26 6.14 11.29
N GLU A 111 14.81 7.08 12.11
CA GLU A 111 14.37 8.41 11.65
C GLU A 111 15.53 9.24 11.06
N THR A 112 16.77 9.06 11.52
CA THR A 112 17.95 9.74 10.93
C THR A 112 18.16 9.28 9.49
N GLU A 113 18.01 8.01 9.21
CA GLU A 113 18.12 7.47 7.84
C GLU A 113 16.96 7.92 6.95
N LEU A 114 15.72 7.99 7.50
CA LEU A 114 14.58 8.56 6.78
C LEU A 114 14.78 10.03 6.44
N LEU A 115 15.38 10.80 7.36
CA LEU A 115 15.70 12.21 7.12
C LEU A 115 16.76 12.36 6.01
N THR A 116 17.77 11.49 6.00
CA THR A 116 18.78 11.45 4.95
C THR A 116 18.14 11.14 3.60
N LEU A 117 17.29 10.10 3.53
CA LEU A 117 16.54 9.78 2.32
C LEU A 117 15.71 10.97 1.83
N TYR A 118 14.98 11.64 2.73
CA TYR A 118 14.18 12.82 2.38
C TYR A 118 15.05 13.91 1.75
N GLN A 119 16.22 14.18 2.33
CA GLN A 119 17.14 15.23 1.83
C GLN A 119 17.71 14.87 0.46
N ASP A 120 18.06 13.61 0.25
CA ASP A 120 18.56 13.12 -1.05
C ASP A 120 17.49 13.24 -2.15
N LEU A 121 16.25 12.82 -1.85
CA LEU A 121 15.14 12.92 -2.80
C LEU A 121 14.74 14.38 -3.06
N TYR A 122 14.81 15.23 -2.04
CA TYR A 122 14.60 16.66 -2.20
C TYR A 122 15.62 17.29 -3.16
N ALA A 123 16.89 16.93 -3.02
CA ALA A 123 17.99 17.43 -3.85
C ALA A 123 17.86 16.96 -5.32
N THR A 124 17.34 15.77 -5.56
CA THR A 124 17.16 15.21 -6.91
C THR A 124 15.83 15.59 -7.56
N GLY A 125 14.90 16.18 -6.82
CA GLY A 125 13.56 16.51 -7.32
C GLY A 125 12.65 15.29 -7.48
N ALA A 126 12.90 14.21 -6.73
CA ALA A 126 12.13 12.97 -6.77
C ALA A 126 10.81 13.10 -6.01
N THR A 127 9.86 12.22 -6.32
CA THR A 127 8.58 12.10 -5.58
C THR A 127 8.74 11.12 -4.43
N LEU A 128 8.29 11.51 -3.23
CA LEU A 128 8.26 10.68 -2.03
C LEU A 128 6.81 10.38 -1.63
N LEU A 129 6.44 9.11 -1.62
CA LEU A 129 5.15 8.64 -1.10
C LEU A 129 5.38 7.93 0.23
N LEU A 130 4.56 8.25 1.20
CA LEU A 130 4.66 7.75 2.57
C LEU A 130 3.34 7.13 3.00
N SER A 131 3.37 6.09 3.81
CA SER A 131 2.17 5.57 4.45
C SER A 131 2.34 5.33 5.94
N SER A 132 1.25 5.50 6.70
CA SER A 132 1.16 5.30 8.13
C SER A 132 -0.28 4.97 8.56
N MET A 133 -0.47 4.48 9.76
CA MET A 133 -1.81 4.30 10.33
C MET A 133 -2.46 5.64 10.69
N SER A 134 -1.66 6.63 11.11
CA SER A 134 -2.12 7.94 11.59
C SER A 134 -1.62 9.10 10.73
N ALA A 135 -2.31 10.23 10.83
CA ALA A 135 -1.85 11.47 10.22
C ALA A 135 -0.53 11.96 10.85
N PRO A 136 0.34 12.66 10.08
CA PRO A 136 1.66 13.06 10.60
C PRO A 136 1.59 14.04 11.79
N ALA A 137 0.45 14.68 12.02
CA ALA A 137 0.23 15.52 13.19
C ALA A 137 0.01 14.71 14.48
N GLU A 138 -0.45 13.47 14.37
CA GLU A 138 -0.77 12.58 15.48
C GLU A 138 0.40 11.65 15.85
N VAL A 139 1.42 11.60 14.99
CA VAL A 139 2.59 10.73 15.19
C VAL A 139 3.63 11.39 16.08
N THR A 140 4.23 10.59 16.97
CA THR A 140 5.38 11.02 17.77
C THR A 140 6.67 10.72 17.00
N PHE A 141 7.46 11.77 16.76
CA PHE A 141 8.77 11.67 16.11
C PHE A 141 9.89 11.86 17.15
N ALA A 142 10.95 11.08 17.01
CA ALA A 142 12.17 11.25 17.78
C ALA A 142 13.03 12.44 17.26
N LEU A 143 12.88 12.81 15.96
CA LEU A 143 13.59 13.88 15.29
C LEU A 143 12.64 15.04 14.91
N PRO A 144 12.73 16.22 15.55
CA PRO A 144 11.89 17.38 15.21
C PRO A 144 12.02 17.85 13.76
N ASP A 145 13.20 17.70 13.16
CA ASP A 145 13.44 18.08 11.77
C ASP A 145 12.69 17.19 10.78
N LEU A 146 12.70 15.86 11.00
CA LEU A 146 11.88 14.93 10.22
C LEU A 146 10.39 15.21 10.40
N ALA A 147 9.95 15.44 11.63
CA ALA A 147 8.57 15.79 11.93
C ALA A 147 8.09 17.02 11.14
N SER A 148 8.89 18.08 11.11
CA SER A 148 8.58 19.31 10.36
C SER A 148 8.41 19.02 8.87
N ARG A 149 9.30 18.23 8.28
CA ARG A 149 9.28 17.88 6.85
C ARG A 149 8.10 16.99 6.50
N PHE A 150 7.84 15.96 7.28
CA PHE A 150 6.74 15.03 7.02
C PHE A 150 5.36 15.68 7.27
N ARG A 151 5.24 16.59 8.24
CA ARG A 151 4.02 17.38 8.44
C ARG A 151 3.73 18.38 7.32
N SER A 152 4.73 18.74 6.52
CA SER A 152 4.54 19.58 5.33
C SER A 152 4.17 18.81 4.07
N SER A 153 4.11 17.48 4.12
CA SER A 153 3.65 16.64 3.02
C SER A 153 2.17 16.88 2.69
N SER A 154 1.78 16.65 1.44
CA SER A 154 0.37 16.55 1.08
C SER A 154 -0.27 15.36 1.80
N CYS A 155 -1.18 15.63 2.74
CA CYS A 155 -1.71 14.62 3.65
C CYS A 155 -3.10 14.16 3.21
N HIS A 156 -3.27 12.84 3.00
CA HIS A 156 -4.51 12.26 2.52
C HIS A 156 -4.94 11.07 3.39
N HIS A 157 -6.19 11.12 3.84
CA HIS A 157 -6.83 9.99 4.51
C HIS A 157 -7.36 9.01 3.47
N VAL A 158 -6.91 7.75 3.53
CA VAL A 158 -7.54 6.68 2.75
C VAL A 158 -8.84 6.32 3.45
N GLN A 159 -9.94 6.81 2.89
CA GLN A 159 -11.28 6.66 3.45
C GLN A 159 -11.72 5.20 3.46
N PRO A 160 -12.37 4.73 4.53
CA PRO A 160 -12.92 3.39 4.56
C PRO A 160 -14.02 3.21 3.52
N LEU A 161 -14.07 2.02 2.95
CA LEU A 161 -15.11 1.62 1.99
C LEU A 161 -16.42 1.32 2.70
N ASP A 162 -17.54 1.57 2.04
CA ASP A 162 -18.85 1.09 2.48
C ASP A 162 -19.03 -0.43 2.22
N ASP A 163 -20.19 -0.97 2.54
CA ASP A 163 -20.40 -2.41 2.45
C ASP A 163 -20.54 -2.88 0.98
N ASP A 164 -21.07 -2.05 0.08
CA ASP A 164 -21.17 -2.35 -1.36
C ASP A 164 -19.77 -2.36 -1.99
N ASP A 165 -18.96 -1.39 -1.67
CA ASP A 165 -17.55 -1.30 -2.10
C ASP A 165 -16.72 -2.49 -1.57
N LYS A 166 -16.92 -2.87 -0.29
CA LYS A 166 -16.26 -4.05 0.29
C LYS A 166 -16.67 -5.35 -0.42
N ALA A 167 -17.97 -5.47 -0.77
CA ALA A 167 -18.46 -6.59 -1.57
C ALA A 167 -17.73 -6.66 -2.92
N GLU A 168 -17.55 -5.51 -3.58
CA GLU A 168 -16.83 -5.43 -4.85
C GLU A 168 -15.34 -5.78 -4.69
N VAL A 169 -14.66 -5.32 -3.63
CA VAL A 169 -13.29 -5.73 -3.32
C VAL A 169 -13.21 -7.24 -3.16
N LEU A 170 -14.07 -7.84 -2.34
CA LEU A 170 -14.11 -9.30 -2.15
C LEU A 170 -14.34 -10.04 -3.46
N ARG A 171 -15.25 -9.54 -4.30
CA ARG A 171 -15.57 -10.14 -5.60
C ARG A 171 -14.36 -10.12 -6.54
N ARG A 172 -13.66 -8.99 -6.64
CA ARG A 172 -12.44 -8.84 -7.46
C ARG A 172 -11.31 -9.74 -6.96
N HIS A 173 -11.06 -9.72 -5.65
CA HIS A 173 -10.01 -10.55 -5.04
C HIS A 173 -10.31 -12.05 -5.16
N ALA A 174 -11.57 -12.46 -5.06
CA ALA A 174 -11.99 -13.85 -5.29
C ALA A 174 -11.82 -14.24 -6.77
N ALA A 175 -12.28 -13.40 -7.69
CA ALA A 175 -12.15 -13.64 -9.13
C ALA A 175 -10.68 -13.79 -9.56
N ALA A 176 -9.77 -12.98 -9.00
CA ALA A 176 -8.34 -13.08 -9.24
C ALA A 176 -7.72 -14.42 -8.78
N ARG A 177 -8.41 -15.15 -7.87
CA ARG A 177 -8.06 -16.50 -7.40
C ARG A 177 -8.86 -17.62 -8.12
N GLY A 178 -9.66 -17.25 -9.12
CA GLY A 178 -10.55 -18.19 -9.82
C GLY A 178 -11.81 -18.57 -9.05
N LEU A 179 -12.09 -17.93 -7.91
CA LEU A 179 -13.29 -18.15 -7.13
C LEU A 179 -14.45 -17.31 -7.64
N ARG A 180 -15.66 -17.87 -7.60
CA ARG A 180 -16.90 -17.13 -7.89
C ARG A 180 -17.70 -16.97 -6.61
N LEU A 181 -17.94 -15.72 -6.20
CA LEU A 181 -18.80 -15.37 -5.08
C LEU A 181 -20.17 -14.92 -5.62
N ALA A 182 -21.22 -15.69 -5.31
CA ALA A 182 -22.60 -15.31 -5.64
C ALA A 182 -23.08 -14.21 -4.68
N GLY A 183 -24.00 -13.34 -5.13
CA GLY A 183 -24.58 -12.27 -4.32
C GLY A 183 -25.04 -12.72 -2.92
N PRO A 184 -25.91 -13.75 -2.80
CA PRO A 184 -26.35 -14.24 -1.48
C PRO A 184 -25.22 -14.74 -0.56
N VAL A 185 -24.09 -15.17 -1.12
CA VAL A 185 -22.90 -15.57 -0.34
C VAL A 185 -22.18 -14.35 0.21
N LEU A 186 -22.04 -13.29 -0.59
CA LEU A 186 -21.44 -12.01 -0.16
C LEU A 186 -22.33 -11.32 0.89
N ASP A 187 -23.64 -11.27 0.66
CA ASP A 187 -24.59 -10.65 1.60
C ASP A 187 -24.54 -11.36 2.96
N PHE A 188 -24.54 -12.70 2.93
CA PHE A 188 -24.37 -13.49 4.15
C PHE A 188 -23.02 -13.20 4.82
N TRP A 189 -21.93 -13.15 4.06
CA TRP A 189 -20.59 -12.94 4.59
C TRP A 189 -20.47 -11.58 5.28
N LEU A 190 -20.87 -10.50 4.60
CA LEU A 190 -20.80 -9.13 5.12
C LEU A 190 -21.71 -8.91 6.35
N SER A 191 -22.86 -9.60 6.40
CA SER A 191 -23.79 -9.50 7.52
C SER A 191 -23.37 -10.27 8.78
N HIS A 192 -22.46 -11.25 8.64
CA HIS A 192 -22.04 -12.13 9.75
C HIS A 192 -20.54 -12.03 10.08
N SER A 193 -19.79 -11.16 9.41
CA SER A 193 -18.37 -10.94 9.67
C SER A 193 -18.11 -9.54 10.22
N GLU A 194 -16.99 -9.38 10.88
CA GLU A 194 -16.51 -8.05 11.23
C GLU A 194 -16.28 -7.23 9.95
N ARG A 195 -16.71 -5.96 9.99
CA ARG A 195 -16.75 -5.07 8.82
C ARG A 195 -15.38 -4.49 8.43
N SER A 196 -14.30 -4.94 9.05
CA SER A 196 -12.93 -4.54 8.66
C SER A 196 -12.55 -5.22 7.36
N LEU A 197 -12.18 -4.43 6.34
CA LEU A 197 -11.72 -4.97 5.05
C LEU A 197 -10.49 -5.86 5.21
N ARG A 198 -9.58 -5.52 6.12
CA ARG A 198 -8.40 -6.34 6.45
C ARG A 198 -8.81 -7.75 6.88
N GLN A 199 -9.79 -7.85 7.76
CA GLN A 199 -10.29 -9.14 8.24
C GLN A 199 -11.04 -9.90 7.16
N LEU A 200 -11.86 -9.22 6.36
CA LEU A 200 -12.57 -9.83 5.23
C LEU A 200 -11.59 -10.43 4.22
N LEU A 201 -10.49 -9.75 3.91
CA LEU A 201 -9.44 -10.29 3.03
C LEU A 201 -8.70 -11.47 3.66
N ALA A 202 -8.38 -11.42 4.96
CA ALA A 202 -7.79 -12.57 5.67
C ALA A 202 -8.75 -13.77 5.73
N GLN A 203 -10.04 -13.54 5.88
CA GLN A 203 -11.07 -14.57 5.78
C GLN A 203 -11.13 -15.16 4.37
N LEU A 204 -11.02 -14.32 3.32
CA LEU A 204 -11.00 -14.79 1.93
C LEU A 204 -9.85 -15.76 1.68
N ASP A 205 -8.66 -15.50 2.24
CA ASP A 205 -7.51 -16.41 2.12
C ASP A 205 -7.75 -17.76 2.79
N ARG A 206 -8.52 -17.78 3.88
CA ARG A 206 -8.93 -19.04 4.54
C ARG A 206 -9.95 -19.81 3.71
N VAL A 207 -10.94 -19.11 3.15
CA VAL A 207 -11.99 -19.68 2.30
C VAL A 207 -11.39 -20.22 1.00
N ASP A 208 -10.45 -19.51 0.39
CA ASP A 208 -9.75 -19.92 -0.82
C ASP A 208 -9.02 -21.26 -0.59
N ARG A 209 -8.22 -21.35 0.47
CA ARG A 209 -7.53 -22.59 0.84
C ARG A 209 -8.49 -23.75 1.04
N ALA A 210 -9.61 -23.53 1.73
CA ALA A 210 -10.60 -24.58 1.96
C ALA A 210 -11.30 -25.00 0.66
N ALA A 211 -11.66 -24.05 -0.20
CA ALA A 211 -12.29 -24.31 -1.49
C ALA A 211 -11.37 -25.10 -2.42
N MET A 212 -10.05 -24.80 -2.42
CA MET A 212 -9.05 -25.55 -3.18
C MET A 212 -8.92 -27.01 -2.71
N VAL A 213 -8.82 -27.22 -1.38
CA VAL A 213 -8.66 -28.57 -0.80
C VAL A 213 -9.90 -29.46 -1.07
N GLU A 214 -11.10 -28.87 -0.95
CA GLU A 214 -12.35 -29.60 -1.11
C GLU A 214 -12.85 -29.63 -2.57
N HIS A 215 -12.18 -28.96 -3.52
CA HIS A 215 -12.63 -28.78 -4.92
C HIS A 215 -14.07 -28.29 -5.03
N ARG A 216 -14.49 -27.40 -4.12
CA ARG A 216 -15.87 -26.93 -4.00
C ARG A 216 -16.00 -25.45 -4.35
N ARG A 217 -17.21 -25.11 -4.80
CA ARG A 217 -17.62 -23.69 -4.95
C ARG A 217 -17.81 -23.07 -3.57
N VAL A 218 -17.54 -21.77 -3.46
CA VAL A 218 -17.82 -21.01 -2.23
C VAL A 218 -19.34 -20.89 -2.05
N THR A 219 -19.83 -21.42 -0.94
CA THR A 219 -21.24 -21.45 -0.55
C THR A 219 -21.40 -20.97 0.89
N VAL A 220 -22.63 -20.58 1.29
CA VAL A 220 -22.90 -20.21 2.68
C VAL A 220 -22.54 -21.33 3.68
N PRO A 221 -22.86 -22.62 3.44
CA PRO A 221 -22.39 -23.71 4.31
C PRO A 221 -20.87 -23.77 4.46
N LEU A 222 -20.11 -23.59 3.38
CA LEU A 222 -18.64 -23.55 3.44
C LEU A 222 -18.15 -22.36 4.28
N LEU A 223 -18.75 -21.18 4.11
CA LEU A 223 -18.41 -20.01 4.91
C LEU A 223 -18.62 -20.26 6.41
N LYS A 224 -19.80 -20.80 6.78
CA LYS A 224 -20.08 -21.15 8.18
C LYS A 224 -19.05 -22.12 8.76
N GLN A 225 -18.68 -23.15 8.00
CA GLN A 225 -17.70 -24.13 8.41
C GLN A 225 -16.30 -23.52 8.61
N VAL A 226 -15.82 -22.74 7.63
CA VAL A 226 -14.45 -22.21 7.59
C VAL A 226 -14.27 -21.03 8.56
N LEU A 227 -15.28 -20.15 8.64
CA LEU A 227 -15.21 -18.91 9.40
C LEU A 227 -15.80 -19.08 10.82
N ARG A 228 -16.48 -20.18 11.10
CA ARG A 228 -17.17 -20.45 12.38
C ARG A 228 -18.24 -19.41 12.71
N LEU A 229 -19.06 -19.09 11.70
CA LEU A 229 -20.17 -18.12 11.76
C LEU A 229 -21.49 -18.80 12.13
#